data_eeaf138bb93677a865a2ba8bb490b42d
#
_entry.id   eeaf138bb93677a865a2ba8bb490b42d
#
_cell.length_a   1.000
_cell.length_b   1.000
_cell.length_c   1.000
_cell.angle_alpha   90.00
_cell.angle_beta   90.00
_cell.angle_gamma   90.00
#
_symmetry.space_group_name_H-M   'P 1'
#
loop_
_entity.id
_entity.type
_entity.pdbx_description
1 polymer ?
#
loop_
_entity_poly.entity_id
_entity_poly.type
_entity_poly.pdbx_seq_one_letter_code
_entity_poly.pdbx_strand_id
1 'polypeptide(L)'
;MSSKKVSGIVTRYANYRDNDRMVNIMTDNGIIGAAARGCRRQNSPLLSAAELFVYGEFVLFERQGKYTVDSCEVRESFYPLRQDMDRFAAAMHALELVNDLAPEGEKSGGLLKLLYYALSYMAFTDKDPMDLAICFTIKCLALLGYTPAITSCACCGQDIRGHV
;
A
#
# COMPACT_ATOMS: atom_id res chain seq x y z
N MET A 1 -26.10 7.09 -8.48
CA MET A 1 -25.07 6.04 -8.43
C MET A 1 -23.91 6.51 -9.30
N SER A 2 -22.75 6.74 -8.74
CA SER A 2 -21.57 7.08 -9.53
C SER A 2 -20.59 5.91 -9.50
N SER A 3 -20.00 5.61 -10.65
CA SER A 3 -18.86 4.69 -10.73
C SER A 3 -17.59 5.51 -10.85
N LYS A 4 -16.56 5.11 -10.09
CA LYS A 4 -15.24 5.76 -10.08
C LYS A 4 -14.18 4.73 -10.43
N LYS A 5 -13.36 5.02 -11.42
CA LYS A 5 -12.18 4.21 -11.76
C LYS A 5 -10.96 4.77 -11.04
N VAL A 6 -10.25 3.94 -10.29
CA VAL A 6 -9.07 4.33 -9.52
C VAL A 6 -7.97 3.29 -9.65
N SER A 7 -6.73 3.75 -9.78
CA SER A 7 -5.56 2.89 -9.63
C SER A 7 -5.16 2.83 -8.17
N GLY A 8 -4.81 1.66 -7.67
CA GLY A 8 -4.43 1.53 -6.28
C GLY A 8 -3.84 0.18 -5.90
N ILE A 9 -3.33 0.12 -4.67
CA ILE A 9 -2.75 -1.08 -4.07
C ILE A 9 -3.60 -1.49 -2.88
N VAL A 10 -3.94 -2.78 -2.79
CA VAL A 10 -4.64 -3.33 -1.62
C VAL A 10 -3.65 -3.40 -0.45
N THR A 11 -3.91 -2.60 0.59
CA THR A 11 -3.04 -2.47 1.76
C THR A 11 -3.53 -3.22 2.99
N ARG A 12 -4.81 -3.49 3.08
CA ARG A 12 -5.41 -4.27 4.17
C ARG A 12 -6.67 -4.96 3.68
N TYR A 13 -6.98 -6.11 4.24
CA TYR A 13 -8.32 -6.69 4.12
C TYR A 13 -8.80 -7.28 5.44
N ALA A 14 -10.11 -7.35 5.60
CA ALA A 14 -10.78 -8.09 6.67
C ALA A 14 -11.90 -8.93 6.06
N ASN A 15 -12.00 -10.19 6.49
CA ASN A 15 -13.12 -11.03 6.08
C ASN A 15 -14.43 -10.48 6.65
N TYR A 16 -15.44 -10.37 5.82
CA TYR A 16 -16.74 -9.86 6.16
C TYR A 16 -17.82 -10.79 5.59
N ARG A 17 -18.70 -11.31 6.44
CA ARG A 17 -19.66 -12.35 6.08
C ARG A 17 -18.96 -13.60 5.50
N ASP A 18 -19.71 -14.51 4.89
CA ASP A 18 -19.20 -15.81 4.42
C ASP A 18 -18.25 -15.68 3.21
N ASN A 19 -18.57 -14.75 2.30
CA ASN A 19 -17.88 -14.66 1.01
C ASN A 19 -17.35 -13.26 0.67
N ASP A 20 -17.46 -12.30 1.57
CA ASP A 20 -17.09 -10.91 1.34
C ASP A 20 -15.80 -10.56 2.06
N ARG A 21 -15.11 -9.52 1.59
CA ARG A 21 -14.01 -8.83 2.28
C ARG A 21 -14.27 -7.33 2.29
N MET A 22 -13.84 -6.68 3.37
CA MET A 22 -13.58 -5.25 3.35
C MET A 22 -12.12 -5.06 2.99
N VAL A 23 -11.82 -4.25 2.00
CA VAL A 23 -10.46 -3.97 1.53
C VAL A 23 -10.15 -2.49 1.66
N ASN A 24 -8.93 -2.18 2.09
CA ASN A 24 -8.36 -0.84 2.00
C ASN A 24 -7.51 -0.77 0.74
N ILE A 25 -7.78 0.22 -0.09
CA ILE A 25 -7.06 0.44 -1.35
C ILE A 25 -6.35 1.80 -1.23
N MET A 26 -5.02 1.78 -1.24
CA MET A 26 -4.22 3.00 -1.32
C MET A 26 -4.26 3.54 -2.74
N THR A 27 -4.72 4.76 -2.89
CA THR A 27 -4.85 5.48 -4.18
C THR A 27 -4.10 6.80 -4.14
N ASP A 28 -4.02 7.52 -5.26
CA ASP A 28 -3.45 8.88 -5.31
C ASP A 28 -4.23 9.89 -4.43
N ASN A 29 -5.48 9.58 -4.09
CA ASN A 29 -6.33 10.41 -3.23
C ASN A 29 -6.48 9.81 -1.82
N GLY A 30 -5.46 9.10 -1.32
CA GLY A 30 -5.50 8.46 -0.01
C GLY A 30 -6.13 7.07 -0.03
N ILE A 31 -6.42 6.56 1.16
CA ILE A 31 -6.97 5.22 1.34
C ILE A 31 -8.49 5.25 1.14
N ILE A 32 -8.99 4.29 0.36
CA ILE A 32 -10.41 4.05 0.15
C ILE A 32 -10.77 2.69 0.73
N GLY A 33 -11.68 2.65 1.70
CA GLY A 33 -12.30 1.42 2.19
C GLY A 33 -13.44 0.99 1.27
N ALA A 34 -13.40 -0.24 0.75
CA ALA A 34 -14.41 -0.76 -0.15
C ALA A 34 -14.81 -2.21 0.19
N ALA A 35 -16.06 -2.56 -0.07
CA ALA A 35 -16.55 -3.93 0.09
C ALA A 35 -16.32 -4.72 -1.22
N ALA A 36 -15.50 -5.78 -1.15
CA ALA A 36 -15.33 -6.74 -2.25
C ALA A 36 -16.31 -7.90 -2.05
N ARG A 37 -17.51 -7.78 -2.62
CA ARG A 37 -18.59 -8.74 -2.43
C ARG A 37 -18.36 -10.01 -3.21
N GLY A 38 -18.58 -11.16 -2.55
CA GLY A 38 -18.42 -12.47 -3.16
C GLY A 38 -16.99 -12.80 -3.61
N CYS A 39 -16.00 -12.02 -3.19
CA CYS A 39 -14.61 -12.18 -3.64
C CYS A 39 -13.98 -13.52 -3.18
N ARG A 40 -14.50 -14.15 -2.12
CA ARG A 40 -14.01 -15.43 -1.59
C ARG A 40 -14.65 -16.66 -2.25
N ARG A 41 -15.59 -16.47 -3.17
CA ARG A 41 -16.14 -17.60 -3.94
C ARG A 41 -15.10 -18.13 -4.91
N GLN A 42 -15.05 -19.44 -5.10
CA GLN A 42 -14.02 -20.13 -5.90
C GLN A 42 -13.88 -19.60 -7.33
N ASN A 43 -14.96 -19.15 -7.96
CA ASN A 43 -14.97 -18.62 -9.33
C ASN A 43 -15.19 -17.10 -9.38
N SER A 44 -14.84 -16.39 -8.30
CA SER A 44 -15.03 -14.94 -8.27
C SER A 44 -13.96 -14.23 -9.09
N PRO A 45 -14.32 -13.30 -9.97
CA PRO A 45 -13.36 -12.46 -10.69
C PRO A 45 -12.58 -11.52 -9.73
N LEU A 46 -13.10 -11.31 -8.51
CA LEU A 46 -12.46 -10.50 -7.49
C LEU A 46 -11.56 -11.30 -6.54
N LEU A 47 -11.44 -12.63 -6.73
CA LEU A 47 -10.66 -13.47 -5.82
C LEU A 47 -9.22 -13.01 -5.69
N SER A 48 -8.53 -12.81 -6.81
CA SER A 48 -7.15 -12.32 -6.85
C SER A 48 -7.05 -10.83 -6.55
N ALA A 49 -8.03 -10.05 -6.92
CA ALA A 49 -8.04 -8.59 -6.76
C ALA A 49 -8.19 -8.13 -5.29
N ALA A 50 -8.78 -8.97 -4.43
CA ALA A 50 -8.99 -8.66 -3.01
C ALA A 50 -7.87 -9.23 -2.09
N GLU A 51 -6.70 -9.52 -2.66
CA GLU A 51 -5.51 -9.98 -1.91
C GLU A 51 -4.56 -8.81 -1.62
N LEU A 52 -3.76 -8.94 -0.54
CA LEU A 52 -2.73 -7.96 -0.18
C LEU A 52 -1.73 -7.77 -1.32
N PHE A 53 -1.13 -6.59 -1.36
CA PHE A 53 -0.11 -6.16 -2.33
C PHE A 53 -0.63 -5.94 -3.76
N VAL A 54 -1.79 -6.45 -4.12
CA VAL A 54 -2.29 -6.36 -5.49
C VAL A 54 -2.43 -4.90 -5.93
N TYR A 55 -1.72 -4.55 -7.00
CA TYR A 55 -1.86 -3.30 -7.72
C TYR A 55 -2.76 -3.49 -8.94
N GLY A 56 -3.75 -2.64 -9.10
CA GLY A 56 -4.68 -2.73 -10.22
C GLY A 56 -5.52 -1.48 -10.42
N GLU A 57 -6.35 -1.54 -11.46
CA GLU A 57 -7.37 -0.55 -11.75
C GLU A 57 -8.72 -1.06 -11.24
N PHE A 58 -9.21 -0.41 -10.19
CA PHE A 58 -10.47 -0.76 -9.55
C PHE A 58 -11.62 0.11 -10.06
N VAL A 59 -12.73 -0.52 -10.41
CA VAL A 59 -14.00 0.16 -10.63
C VAL A 59 -14.80 0.10 -9.34
N LEU A 60 -15.05 1.24 -8.74
CA LEU A 60 -15.75 1.37 -7.46
C LEU A 60 -17.13 1.99 -7.69
N PHE A 61 -18.16 1.35 -7.13
CA PHE A 61 -19.49 1.94 -7.01
C PHE A 61 -19.65 2.65 -5.67
N GLU A 62 -20.07 3.89 -5.72
CA GLU A 62 -20.40 4.68 -4.54
C GLU A 62 -21.91 4.72 -4.31
N ARG A 63 -22.30 4.38 -3.08
CA ARG A 63 -23.68 4.51 -2.59
C ARG A 63 -23.66 4.99 -1.14
N GLN A 64 -24.23 6.17 -0.87
CA GLN A 64 -24.33 6.75 0.48
C GLN A 64 -22.96 6.82 1.21
N GLY A 65 -21.92 7.26 0.52
CA GLY A 65 -20.56 7.36 1.07
C GLY A 65 -19.84 6.01 1.28
N LYS A 66 -20.42 4.89 0.82
CA LYS A 66 -19.81 3.57 0.91
C LYS A 66 -19.40 3.08 -0.47
N TYR A 67 -18.19 2.53 -0.57
CA TYR A 67 -17.67 1.99 -1.81
C TYR A 67 -17.84 0.48 -1.86
N THR A 68 -18.14 -0.02 -3.05
CA THR A 68 -18.16 -1.45 -3.39
C THR A 68 -17.29 -1.67 -4.62
N VAL A 69 -16.41 -2.65 -4.59
CA VAL A 69 -15.62 -3.06 -5.76
C VAL A 69 -16.55 -3.78 -6.74
N ASP A 70 -16.70 -3.24 -7.92
CA ASP A 70 -17.44 -3.84 -9.03
C ASP A 70 -16.55 -4.79 -9.82
N SER A 71 -15.40 -4.28 -10.26
CA SER A 71 -14.41 -5.03 -11.00
C SER A 71 -13.00 -4.51 -10.73
N CYS A 72 -12.00 -5.32 -11.04
CA CYS A 72 -10.60 -4.93 -10.96
C CYS A 72 -9.82 -5.56 -12.11
N GLU A 73 -9.06 -4.75 -12.82
CA GLU A 73 -8.01 -5.21 -13.72
C GLU A 73 -6.69 -5.25 -12.97
N VAL A 74 -6.27 -6.46 -12.55
CA VAL A 74 -5.00 -6.66 -11.85
C VAL A 74 -3.85 -6.39 -12.80
N ARG A 75 -2.96 -5.45 -12.46
CA ARG A 75 -1.76 -5.08 -13.22
C ARG A 75 -0.53 -5.80 -12.68
N GLU A 76 -0.41 -5.88 -11.36
CA GLU A 76 0.69 -6.56 -10.69
C GLU A 76 0.21 -7.16 -9.36
N SER A 77 0.55 -8.41 -9.12
CA SER A 77 0.16 -9.14 -7.91
C SER A 77 1.24 -9.17 -6.84
N PHE A 78 2.48 -8.81 -7.19
CA PHE A 78 3.67 -8.93 -6.34
C PHE A 78 3.80 -10.31 -5.69
N TYR A 79 3.48 -11.37 -6.45
CA TYR A 79 3.44 -12.75 -5.95
C TYR A 79 4.72 -13.19 -5.22
N PRO A 80 5.95 -12.82 -5.68
CA PRO A 80 7.19 -13.22 -4.99
C PRO A 80 7.26 -12.77 -3.53
N LEU A 81 6.56 -11.69 -3.14
CA LEU A 81 6.50 -11.25 -1.74
C LEU A 81 5.88 -12.30 -0.81
N ARG A 82 5.01 -13.17 -1.32
CA ARG A 82 4.33 -14.21 -0.55
C ARG A 82 5.14 -15.50 -0.42
N GLN A 83 6.22 -15.63 -1.19
CA GLN A 83 7.04 -16.84 -1.24
C GLN A 83 8.24 -16.81 -0.29
N ASP A 84 8.56 -15.63 0.25
CA ASP A 84 9.71 -15.40 1.11
C ASP A 84 9.26 -14.64 2.36
N MET A 85 9.63 -15.13 3.55
CA MET A 85 9.17 -14.59 4.82
C MET A 85 9.71 -13.18 5.09
N ASP A 86 10.97 -12.94 4.75
CA ASP A 86 11.62 -11.64 4.99
C ASP A 86 11.05 -10.59 4.05
N ARG A 87 10.84 -10.93 2.77
CA ARG A 87 10.16 -10.07 1.78
C ARG A 87 8.73 -9.78 2.21
N PHE A 88 8.02 -10.79 2.69
CA PHE A 88 6.65 -10.63 3.19
C PHE A 88 6.60 -9.67 4.39
N ALA A 89 7.48 -9.86 5.38
CA ALA A 89 7.53 -9.04 6.58
C ALA A 89 7.86 -7.56 6.24
N ALA A 90 8.86 -7.33 5.39
CA ALA A 90 9.23 -5.99 4.93
C ALA A 90 8.08 -5.29 4.16
N ALA A 91 7.40 -6.03 3.28
CA ALA A 91 6.26 -5.52 2.53
C ALA A 91 5.06 -5.22 3.44
N MET A 92 4.77 -6.09 4.42
CA MET A 92 3.72 -5.86 5.42
C MET A 92 3.99 -4.61 6.24
N HIS A 93 5.24 -4.39 6.69
CA HIS A 93 5.62 -3.16 7.37
C HIS A 93 5.31 -1.91 6.52
N ALA A 94 5.63 -1.94 5.22
CA ALA A 94 5.31 -0.84 4.32
C ALA A 94 3.80 -0.59 4.20
N LEU A 95 2.97 -1.66 4.12
CA LEU A 95 1.52 -1.53 4.08
C LEU A 95 0.95 -0.96 5.38
N GLU A 96 1.42 -1.43 6.54
CA GLU A 96 0.97 -0.94 7.84
C GLU A 96 1.29 0.54 8.00
N LEU A 97 2.52 0.95 7.68
CA LEU A 97 2.93 2.35 7.73
C LEU A 97 2.04 3.25 6.87
N VAL A 98 1.71 2.80 5.65
CA VAL A 98 0.79 3.53 4.76
C VAL A 98 -0.63 3.60 5.34
N ASN A 99 -1.15 2.50 5.90
CA ASN A 99 -2.49 2.49 6.49
C ASN A 99 -2.60 3.44 7.69
N ASP A 100 -1.51 3.61 8.44
CA ASP A 100 -1.51 4.45 9.66
C ASP A 100 -1.24 5.93 9.35
N LEU A 101 -0.48 6.22 8.29
CA LEU A 101 -0.01 7.58 8.01
C LEU A 101 -0.67 8.24 6.79
N ALA A 102 -1.30 7.47 5.89
CA ALA A 102 -1.90 8.06 4.70
C ALA A 102 -3.13 8.90 5.07
N PRO A 103 -3.22 10.14 4.57
CA PRO A 103 -4.39 10.98 4.80
C PRO A 103 -5.63 10.37 4.14
N GLU A 104 -6.76 10.44 4.83
CA GLU A 104 -8.05 10.05 4.27
C GLU A 104 -8.59 11.15 3.34
N GLY A 105 -8.91 10.79 2.09
CA GLY A 105 -9.61 11.68 1.16
C GLY A 105 -8.78 12.82 0.58
N GLU A 106 -7.50 12.91 0.89
CA GLU A 106 -6.60 13.94 0.36
C GLU A 106 -5.55 13.33 -0.59
N LYS A 107 -5.03 14.17 -1.49
CA LYS A 107 -3.93 13.73 -2.37
C LYS A 107 -2.72 13.32 -1.55
N SER A 108 -2.32 12.08 -1.71
CA SER A 108 -1.26 11.44 -0.92
C SER A 108 0.16 11.75 -1.39
N GLY A 109 0.35 12.83 -2.18
CA GLY A 109 1.67 13.38 -2.48
C GLY A 109 2.70 12.42 -3.08
N GLY A 110 2.27 11.42 -3.84
CA GLY A 110 3.18 10.43 -4.43
C GLY A 110 3.41 9.17 -3.57
N LEU A 111 2.69 9.02 -2.45
CA LEU A 111 2.82 7.88 -1.55
C LEU A 111 2.45 6.56 -2.24
N LEU A 112 1.40 6.55 -3.09
CA LEU A 112 1.06 5.38 -3.91
C LEU A 112 2.25 4.95 -4.81
N LYS A 113 2.90 5.92 -5.46
CA LYS A 113 4.06 5.68 -6.32
C LYS A 113 5.26 5.15 -5.53
N LEU A 114 5.50 5.73 -4.35
CA LEU A 114 6.57 5.27 -3.46
C LEU A 114 6.32 3.83 -3.00
N LEU A 115 5.09 3.51 -2.59
CA LEU A 115 4.71 2.17 -2.18
C LEU A 115 4.87 1.16 -3.33
N TYR A 116 4.40 1.51 -4.54
CA TYR A 116 4.54 0.66 -5.72
C TYR A 116 6.00 0.30 -6.00
N TYR A 117 6.91 1.28 -5.99
CA TYR A 117 8.32 1.02 -6.21
C TYR A 117 8.95 0.22 -5.08
N ALA A 118 8.60 0.50 -3.81
CA ALA A 118 9.11 -0.27 -2.68
C ALA A 118 8.74 -1.75 -2.81
N LEU A 119 7.46 -2.07 -3.08
CA LEU A 119 7.00 -3.44 -3.30
C LEU A 119 7.68 -4.09 -4.53
N SER A 120 7.89 -3.32 -5.60
CA SER A 120 8.59 -3.80 -6.80
C SER A 120 10.04 -4.18 -6.49
N TYR A 121 10.77 -3.33 -5.77
CA TYR A 121 12.15 -3.63 -5.38
C TYR A 121 12.21 -4.83 -4.42
N MET A 122 11.33 -4.92 -3.44
CA MET A 122 11.25 -6.05 -2.52
C MET A 122 10.90 -7.35 -3.23
N ALA A 123 10.02 -7.31 -4.26
CA ALA A 123 9.58 -8.49 -4.99
C ALA A 123 10.61 -9.00 -6.00
N PHE A 124 11.27 -8.10 -6.73
CA PHE A 124 11.97 -8.44 -7.98
C PHE A 124 13.48 -8.16 -7.97
N THR A 125 14.06 -7.75 -6.83
CA THR A 125 15.50 -7.55 -6.72
C THR A 125 16.10 -8.44 -5.62
N ASP A 126 17.42 -8.60 -5.65
CA ASP A 126 18.19 -9.34 -4.65
C ASP A 126 18.69 -8.45 -3.50
N LYS A 127 18.13 -7.26 -3.35
CA LYS A 127 18.46 -6.36 -2.23
C LYS A 127 17.83 -6.88 -0.94
N ASP A 128 18.51 -6.60 0.17
CA ASP A 128 17.99 -6.95 1.48
C ASP A 128 16.61 -6.32 1.73
N PRO A 129 15.57 -7.10 2.04
CA PRO A 129 14.22 -6.57 2.24
C PRO A 129 14.13 -5.61 3.43
N MET A 130 14.94 -5.81 4.47
CA MET A 130 14.94 -4.94 5.64
C MET A 130 15.52 -3.57 5.31
N ASP A 131 16.63 -3.51 4.56
CA ASP A 131 17.18 -2.25 4.07
C ASP A 131 16.18 -1.47 3.23
N LEU A 132 15.44 -2.18 2.36
CA LEU A 132 14.38 -1.57 1.54
C LEU A 132 13.23 -1.04 2.41
N ALA A 133 12.84 -1.74 3.48
CA ALA A 133 11.83 -1.29 4.43
C ALA A 133 12.27 -0.03 5.18
N ILE A 134 13.52 0.03 5.62
CA ILE A 134 14.11 1.23 6.26
C ILE A 134 14.10 2.41 5.28
N CYS A 135 14.59 2.20 4.06
CA CYS A 135 14.59 3.24 3.02
C CYS A 135 13.17 3.73 2.71
N PHE A 136 12.19 2.82 2.64
CA PHE A 136 10.78 3.18 2.45
C PHE A 136 10.28 4.05 3.59
N THR A 137 10.53 3.64 4.84
CA THR A 137 10.11 4.37 6.05
C THR A 137 10.63 5.81 6.04
N ILE A 138 11.93 6.00 5.79
CA ILE A 138 12.55 7.34 5.75
C ILE A 138 11.91 8.20 4.64
N LYS A 139 11.73 7.64 3.45
CA LYS A 139 11.11 8.36 2.32
C LYS A 139 9.63 8.65 2.55
N CYS A 140 8.89 7.73 3.18
CA CYS A 140 7.49 7.91 3.55
C CYS A 140 7.35 9.08 4.54
N LEU A 141 8.16 9.11 5.60
CA LEU A 141 8.17 10.20 6.57
C LEU A 141 8.54 11.55 5.91
N ALA A 142 9.53 11.56 5.02
CA ALA A 142 9.91 12.77 4.30
C ALA A 142 8.79 13.31 3.41
N LEU A 143 8.05 12.43 2.71
CA LEU A 143 6.87 12.83 1.90
C LEU A 143 5.75 13.42 2.76
N LEU A 144 5.60 12.96 3.99
CA LEU A 144 4.60 13.44 4.94
C LEU A 144 5.06 14.70 5.72
N GLY A 145 6.24 15.24 5.41
CA GLY A 145 6.78 16.44 6.04
C GLY A 145 7.60 16.18 7.32
N TYR A 146 7.83 14.93 7.69
CA TYR A 146 8.63 14.53 8.86
C TYR A 146 10.04 14.10 8.44
N THR A 147 10.78 14.98 7.78
CA THR A 147 12.16 14.66 7.35
C THR A 147 13.08 14.52 8.56
N PRO A 148 13.64 13.32 8.84
CA PRO A 148 14.58 13.16 9.94
C PRO A 148 15.88 13.93 9.69
N ALA A 149 16.38 14.62 10.70
CA ALA A 149 17.67 15.33 10.66
C ALA A 149 18.82 14.34 10.81
N ILE A 150 19.20 13.67 9.71
CA ILE A 150 20.27 12.63 9.71
C ILE A 150 21.63 13.17 9.26
N THR A 151 21.75 14.46 9.00
CA THR A 151 22.99 15.10 8.53
C THR A 151 23.70 15.89 9.63
N SER A 152 23.03 16.12 10.76
CA SER A 152 23.55 16.87 11.88
C SER A 152 23.17 16.25 13.22
N CYS A 153 23.99 16.44 14.23
CA CYS A 153 23.71 16.00 15.59
C CYS A 153 22.47 16.75 16.14
N ALA A 154 21.50 16.01 16.68
CA ALA A 154 20.29 16.60 17.24
C ALA A 154 20.54 17.47 18.49
N CYS A 155 21.67 17.24 19.21
CA CYS A 155 22.00 17.98 20.43
C CYS A 155 22.85 19.22 20.17
N CYS A 156 23.89 19.11 19.33
CA CYS A 156 24.89 20.21 19.15
C CYS A 156 24.86 20.82 17.75
N GLY A 157 24.09 20.29 16.80
CA GLY A 157 23.97 20.79 15.42
C GLY A 157 25.20 20.54 14.54
N GLN A 158 26.24 19.85 15.03
CA GLN A 158 27.41 19.55 14.22
C GLN A 158 27.09 18.61 13.08
N ASP A 159 27.69 18.84 11.92
CA ASP A 159 27.57 17.98 10.74
C ASP A 159 28.27 16.64 11.00
N ILE A 160 27.53 15.54 10.81
CA ILE A 160 28.02 14.16 11.06
C ILE A 160 28.39 13.42 9.77
N ARG A 161 28.28 14.05 8.59
CA ARG A 161 28.55 13.43 7.28
C ARG A 161 30.01 13.01 7.05
N GLY A 162 30.90 13.25 7.96
CA GLY A 162 32.32 12.87 7.86
C GLY A 162 32.79 11.86 8.90
N HIS A 163 31.88 11.29 9.71
CA HIS A 163 32.24 10.43 10.85
C HIS A 163 31.66 8.99 10.74
N VAL A 164 31.34 8.54 9.53
CA VAL A 164 30.93 7.14 9.26
C VAL A 164 31.97 6.46 8.40
#